data_6a661c8ba1f5b759dede3a9782d3a0f8
#
_entry.id   6a661c8ba1f5b759dede3a9782d3a0f8
#
_cell.length_a   1.000
_cell.length_b   1.000
_cell.length_c   1.000
_cell.angle_alpha   90.00
_cell.angle_beta   90.00
_cell.angle_gamma   90.00
#
_symmetry.space_group_name_H-M   'P 1'
#
loop_
_entity.id
_entity.type
_entity.pdbx_description
1 polymer ?
#
loop_
_entity_poly.entity_id
_entity_poly.type
_entity_poly.pdbx_seq_one_letter_code
_entity_poly.pdbx_strand_id
1 'polypeptide(L)'
;MAPSEDVDTTTREVTVSTVDPHDEAAFAAWFAVAHAAELHDRPGEPGWLLQEQRSMSIDGTLPDADTACVLLGASDGDRMVGVARIGLPQRDNPHLAEFDLAVTPSARRRGVARALEARLERLAREHGRTTLLSYADEPPGQEGRSGNRAAAQALGYDVVQQEVRRDIDLPLPASRVERLERTCRPAATGYGLRVWQDRCPDDLVDDLAELMRQMSTDVPKDEMDWREEVWDRARVRRNEALSLDMDRTFVAAGAVHEASGRMIAFTAMGVPRSAPERAYQWETLVSSAHRGHRLGTLVKLAALQELAARSPRTRVISTWNARENAPMIAVNDLLGARVNGGLAILQRVLDGPGSD
;
A
#
# COMPACT_ATOMS: atom_id res chain seq x y z
N MET A 1 -26.12 -34.61 44.34
CA MET A 1 -26.71 -34.14 43.07
C MET A 1 -26.50 -32.62 43.05
N ALA A 2 -25.44 -32.17 42.42
CA ALA A 2 -25.16 -30.76 42.26
C ALA A 2 -25.89 -30.26 40.98
N PRO A 3 -26.42 -29.05 40.96
CA PRO A 3 -27.06 -28.51 39.76
C PRO A 3 -25.98 -28.20 38.71
N SER A 4 -26.22 -28.68 37.49
CA SER A 4 -25.48 -28.29 36.30
C SER A 4 -25.73 -26.81 36.05
N GLU A 5 -24.69 -25.97 36.10
CA GLU A 5 -24.73 -24.63 35.57
C GLU A 5 -24.86 -24.75 34.03
N ASP A 6 -26.04 -24.42 33.54
CA ASP A 6 -26.28 -24.12 32.11
C ASP A 6 -25.45 -22.88 31.77
N VAL A 7 -24.35 -23.10 31.08
CA VAL A 7 -23.62 -22.01 30.41
C VAL A 7 -24.51 -21.54 29.27
N ASP A 8 -25.23 -20.45 29.52
CA ASP A 8 -26.00 -19.72 28.52
C ASP A 8 -25.02 -19.20 27.43
N THR A 9 -24.83 -19.96 26.38
CA THR A 9 -24.12 -19.62 25.18
C THR A 9 -25.04 -18.78 24.28
N THR A 10 -25.52 -17.64 24.79
CA THR A 10 -26.13 -16.63 23.94
C THR A 10 -25.03 -16.10 23.04
N THR A 11 -24.99 -16.52 21.79
CA THR A 11 -24.13 -15.96 20.74
C THR A 11 -24.57 -14.50 20.59
N ARG A 12 -23.87 -13.57 21.26
CA ARG A 12 -24.11 -12.15 21.07
C ARG A 12 -23.91 -11.84 19.58
N GLU A 13 -24.94 -11.25 19.00
CA GLU A 13 -24.95 -10.89 17.59
C GLU A 13 -23.98 -9.71 17.38
N VAL A 14 -22.99 -9.90 16.50
CA VAL A 14 -22.03 -8.85 16.14
C VAL A 14 -22.78 -7.80 15.32
N THR A 15 -22.79 -6.55 15.80
CA THR A 15 -23.40 -5.42 15.09
C THR A 15 -22.34 -4.69 14.28
N VAL A 16 -22.61 -4.43 12.99
CA VAL A 16 -21.74 -3.66 12.09
C VAL A 16 -22.36 -2.31 11.78
N SER A 17 -21.62 -1.24 12.05
CA SER A 17 -22.02 0.15 11.79
C SER A 17 -20.92 0.93 11.06
N THR A 18 -21.29 2.05 10.45
CA THR A 18 -20.32 3.00 9.89
C THR A 18 -19.66 3.81 11.01
N VAL A 19 -18.40 4.20 10.77
CA VAL A 19 -17.61 5.05 11.66
C VAL A 19 -17.31 6.36 10.92
N ASP A 20 -17.60 7.49 11.55
CA ASP A 20 -17.26 8.81 11.00
C ASP A 20 -15.79 9.13 11.30
N PRO A 21 -14.93 9.33 10.27
CA PRO A 21 -13.52 9.69 10.49
C PRO A 21 -13.33 11.10 11.07
N HIS A 22 -14.37 11.95 11.05
CA HIS A 22 -14.35 13.28 11.68
C HIS A 22 -14.63 13.22 13.19
N ASP A 23 -15.28 12.17 13.68
CA ASP A 23 -15.41 11.90 15.13
C ASP A 23 -14.10 11.32 15.65
N GLU A 24 -13.35 12.12 16.40
CA GLU A 24 -12.03 11.75 16.92
C GLU A 24 -12.08 10.51 17.83
N ALA A 25 -13.10 10.41 18.67
CA ALA A 25 -13.23 9.30 19.62
C ALA A 25 -13.60 8.00 18.91
N ALA A 26 -14.55 8.05 17.98
CA ALA A 26 -14.95 6.90 17.17
C ALA A 26 -13.80 6.43 16.27
N PHE A 27 -13.09 7.36 15.64
CA PHE A 27 -11.93 7.02 14.80
C PHE A 27 -10.77 6.45 15.64
N ALA A 28 -10.48 7.00 16.81
CA ALA A 28 -9.44 6.46 17.69
C ALA A 28 -9.75 5.02 18.14
N ALA A 29 -11.02 4.72 18.45
CA ALA A 29 -11.46 3.38 18.79
C ALA A 29 -11.31 2.41 17.58
N TRP A 30 -11.68 2.86 16.39
CA TRP A 30 -11.52 2.12 15.13
C TRP A 30 -10.03 1.82 14.86
N PHE A 31 -9.19 2.84 14.94
CA PHE A 31 -7.74 2.71 14.72
C PHE A 31 -7.10 1.77 15.75
N ALA A 32 -7.49 1.85 17.02
CA ALA A 32 -6.94 0.96 18.06
C ALA A 32 -7.16 -0.52 17.73
N VAL A 33 -8.31 -0.89 17.16
CA VAL A 33 -8.61 -2.26 16.73
C VAL A 33 -7.75 -2.65 15.52
N ALA A 34 -7.68 -1.78 14.49
CA ALA A 34 -6.87 -2.00 13.29
C ALA A 34 -5.40 -2.21 13.66
N HIS A 35 -4.84 -1.26 14.40
CA HIS A 35 -3.44 -1.25 14.79
C HIS A 35 -3.06 -2.43 15.69
N ALA A 36 -3.91 -2.80 16.66
CA ALA A 36 -3.65 -3.96 17.52
C ALA A 36 -3.63 -5.28 16.72
N ALA A 37 -4.50 -5.43 15.72
CA ALA A 37 -4.50 -6.58 14.84
C ALA A 37 -3.24 -6.61 13.95
N GLU A 38 -2.86 -5.47 13.41
CA GLU A 38 -1.68 -5.32 12.55
C GLU A 38 -0.38 -5.65 13.30
N LEU A 39 -0.19 -5.10 14.49
CA LEU A 39 0.99 -5.39 15.33
C LEU A 39 1.06 -6.87 15.75
N HIS A 40 -0.10 -7.52 15.95
CA HIS A 40 -0.15 -8.95 16.25
C HIS A 40 0.28 -9.79 15.03
N ASP A 41 -0.18 -9.42 13.85
CA ASP A 41 0.06 -10.16 12.61
C ASP A 41 1.44 -9.88 12.01
N ARG A 42 2.02 -8.71 12.31
CA ARG A 42 3.36 -8.28 11.86
C ARG A 42 4.23 -7.81 13.04
N PRO A 43 4.64 -8.72 13.92
CA PRO A 43 5.44 -8.35 15.09
C PRO A 43 6.78 -7.73 14.67
N GLY A 44 7.10 -6.59 15.28
CA GLY A 44 8.32 -5.82 14.97
C GLY A 44 8.19 -4.82 13.84
N GLU A 45 7.01 -4.70 13.23
CA GLU A 45 6.68 -3.63 12.27
C GLU A 45 5.91 -2.51 12.98
N PRO A 46 6.08 -1.24 12.59
CA PRO A 46 5.37 -0.13 13.24
C PRO A 46 3.87 -0.11 12.91
N GLY A 47 3.45 -0.77 11.82
CA GLY A 47 2.11 -0.65 11.29
C GLY A 47 1.80 0.73 10.72
N TRP A 48 0.54 0.95 10.33
CA TRP A 48 0.03 2.25 9.95
C TRP A 48 -0.04 3.18 11.15
N LEU A 49 0.22 4.46 10.94
CA LEU A 49 0.12 5.47 12.00
C LEU A 49 -1.29 6.10 12.01
N LEU A 50 -1.72 6.57 13.19
CA LEU A 50 -3.02 7.18 13.39
C LEU A 50 -3.28 8.33 12.39
N GLN A 51 -2.31 9.23 12.25
CA GLN A 51 -2.42 10.38 11.35
C GLN A 51 -2.54 9.94 9.88
N GLU A 52 -1.78 8.95 9.46
CA GLU A 52 -1.84 8.43 8.10
C GLU A 52 -3.22 7.87 7.76
N GLN A 53 -3.74 6.98 8.61
CA GLN A 53 -5.06 6.38 8.42
C GLN A 53 -6.17 7.42 8.47
N ARG A 54 -6.05 8.41 9.37
CA ARG A 54 -7.05 9.47 9.50
C ARG A 54 -7.08 10.37 8.28
N SER A 55 -5.93 10.85 7.81
CA SER A 55 -5.84 11.71 6.63
C SER A 55 -6.41 11.05 5.39
N MET A 56 -6.04 9.79 5.12
CA MET A 56 -6.62 9.02 4.00
C MET A 56 -8.13 8.83 4.13
N SER A 57 -8.62 8.58 5.35
CA SER A 57 -10.06 8.37 5.57
C SER A 57 -10.85 9.66 5.39
N ILE A 58 -10.33 10.79 5.87
CA ILE A 58 -10.94 12.12 5.70
C ILE A 58 -10.90 12.55 4.23
N ASP A 59 -9.75 12.39 3.54
CA ASP A 59 -9.66 12.68 2.09
C ASP A 59 -10.73 11.92 1.31
N GLY A 60 -10.95 10.65 1.64
CA GLY A 60 -11.99 9.83 1.01
C GLY A 60 -13.44 10.24 1.30
N THR A 61 -13.70 11.22 2.18
CA THR A 61 -15.03 11.81 2.38
C THR A 61 -15.27 13.03 1.51
N LEU A 62 -14.25 13.57 0.85
CA LEU A 62 -14.37 14.77 0.03
C LEU A 62 -15.12 14.47 -1.27
N PRO A 63 -15.93 15.43 -1.77
CA PRO A 63 -16.71 15.24 -3.00
C PRO A 63 -15.88 14.97 -4.26
N ASP A 64 -14.65 15.42 -4.26
CA ASP A 64 -13.69 15.29 -5.37
C ASP A 64 -12.57 14.28 -5.08
N ALA A 65 -12.77 13.42 -4.07
CA ALA A 65 -11.83 12.33 -3.77
C ALA A 65 -11.62 11.41 -4.98
N ASP A 66 -10.37 11.08 -5.28
CA ASP A 66 -10.07 10.05 -6.31
C ASP A 66 -10.62 8.68 -5.90
N THR A 67 -10.70 8.43 -4.59
CA THR A 67 -11.26 7.21 -3.99
C THR A 67 -12.13 7.60 -2.80
N ALA A 68 -13.44 7.37 -2.89
CA ALA A 68 -14.33 7.55 -1.75
C ALA A 68 -14.05 6.47 -0.69
N CYS A 69 -14.20 6.82 0.59
CA CYS A 69 -13.87 5.92 1.70
C CYS A 69 -15.04 5.78 2.69
N VAL A 70 -15.30 4.55 3.12
CA VAL A 70 -16.24 4.25 4.22
C VAL A 70 -15.53 3.38 5.26
N LEU A 71 -15.64 3.78 6.53
CA LEU A 71 -15.14 3.00 7.66
C LEU A 71 -16.29 2.21 8.30
N LEU A 72 -16.01 0.95 8.67
CA LEU A 72 -16.93 0.07 9.37
C LEU A 72 -16.33 -0.36 10.70
N GLY A 73 -17.16 -0.41 11.74
CA GLY A 73 -16.84 -1.00 13.03
C GLY A 73 -17.79 -2.15 13.34
N ALA A 74 -17.25 -3.28 13.80
CA ALA A 74 -18.00 -4.44 14.29
C ALA A 74 -17.88 -4.49 15.80
N SER A 75 -19.02 -4.49 16.50
CA SER A 75 -19.09 -4.47 17.96
C SER A 75 -19.72 -5.75 18.52
N ASP A 76 -19.16 -6.24 19.63
CA ASP A 76 -19.72 -7.27 20.51
C ASP A 76 -20.17 -6.55 21.81
N GLY A 77 -21.46 -6.26 21.91
CA GLY A 77 -21.98 -5.30 22.89
C GLY A 77 -21.41 -3.89 22.63
N ASP A 78 -20.89 -3.24 23.67
CA ASP A 78 -20.31 -1.90 23.58
C ASP A 78 -18.86 -1.87 23.11
N ARG A 79 -18.26 -3.03 22.85
CA ARG A 79 -16.85 -3.12 22.49
C ARG A 79 -16.66 -3.34 20.99
N MET A 80 -15.95 -2.44 20.34
CA MET A 80 -15.49 -2.65 18.96
C MET A 80 -14.42 -3.76 18.94
N VAL A 81 -14.64 -4.81 18.14
CA VAL A 81 -13.79 -6.01 18.07
C VAL A 81 -13.29 -6.31 16.66
N GLY A 82 -13.85 -5.65 15.68
CA GLY A 82 -13.42 -5.75 14.29
C GLY A 82 -13.66 -4.44 13.56
N VAL A 83 -12.89 -4.20 12.52
CA VAL A 83 -12.96 -2.98 11.70
C VAL A 83 -12.74 -3.33 10.24
N ALA A 84 -13.27 -2.48 9.37
CA ALA A 84 -12.92 -2.51 7.96
C ALA A 84 -12.91 -1.09 7.38
N ARG A 85 -12.14 -0.92 6.31
CA ARG A 85 -12.15 0.27 5.45
C ARG A 85 -12.43 -0.19 4.04
N ILE A 86 -13.38 0.42 3.35
CA ILE A 86 -13.61 0.21 1.92
C ILE A 86 -13.31 1.49 1.16
N GLY A 87 -12.43 1.37 0.16
CA GLY A 87 -12.14 2.39 -0.83
C GLY A 87 -12.89 2.10 -2.12
N LEU A 88 -13.53 3.12 -2.66
CA LEU A 88 -14.35 3.06 -3.87
C LEU A 88 -13.75 4.02 -4.89
N PRO A 89 -12.89 3.55 -5.82
CA PRO A 89 -12.32 4.39 -6.86
C PRO A 89 -13.40 5.14 -7.65
N GLN A 90 -13.21 6.46 -7.87
CA GLN A 90 -14.19 7.33 -8.52
C GLN A 90 -13.75 7.73 -9.93
N ARG A 91 -12.47 7.79 -10.18
CA ARG A 91 -11.91 8.27 -11.43
C ARG A 91 -11.52 7.12 -12.36
N ASP A 92 -10.76 6.17 -11.84
CA ASP A 92 -10.27 5.00 -12.58
C ASP A 92 -10.78 3.74 -11.91
N ASN A 93 -10.85 2.62 -12.64
CA ASN A 93 -11.26 1.33 -12.08
C ASN A 93 -12.59 1.37 -11.28
N PRO A 94 -13.65 2.03 -11.79
CA PRO A 94 -14.90 2.21 -11.05
C PRO A 94 -15.68 0.90 -10.83
N HIS A 95 -15.18 -0.22 -11.31
CA HIS A 95 -15.72 -1.56 -11.07
C HIS A 95 -15.12 -2.20 -9.82
N LEU A 96 -14.01 -1.64 -9.28
CA LEU A 96 -13.34 -2.14 -8.10
C LEU A 96 -13.88 -1.54 -6.80
N ALA A 97 -13.76 -2.31 -5.73
CA ALA A 97 -13.74 -1.82 -4.37
C ALA A 97 -12.55 -2.46 -3.64
N GLU A 98 -11.68 -1.63 -3.09
CA GLU A 98 -10.53 -2.08 -2.31
C GLU A 98 -10.87 -2.02 -0.83
N PHE A 99 -10.48 -3.02 -0.05
CA PHE A 99 -10.77 -3.00 1.38
C PHE A 99 -9.65 -3.60 2.23
N ASP A 100 -9.56 -3.08 3.45
CA ASP A 100 -8.82 -3.66 4.56
C ASP A 100 -9.81 -4.13 5.62
N LEU A 101 -9.54 -5.27 6.24
CA LEU A 101 -10.35 -5.85 7.30
C LEU A 101 -9.47 -6.39 8.41
N ALA A 102 -9.76 -6.02 9.65
CA ALA A 102 -9.03 -6.46 10.82
C ALA A 102 -9.98 -6.89 11.94
N VAL A 103 -9.61 -7.96 12.66
CA VAL A 103 -10.33 -8.45 13.84
C VAL A 103 -9.34 -8.61 14.98
N THR A 104 -9.69 -8.06 16.16
CA THR A 104 -8.84 -8.24 17.35
C THR A 104 -8.52 -9.72 17.56
N PRO A 105 -7.29 -10.09 17.91
CA PRO A 105 -6.90 -11.51 18.05
C PRO A 105 -7.84 -12.31 18.95
N SER A 106 -8.32 -11.73 20.05
CA SER A 106 -9.22 -12.38 21.01
C SER A 106 -10.65 -12.59 20.51
N ALA A 107 -11.07 -11.89 19.43
CA ALA A 107 -12.40 -12.01 18.83
C ALA A 107 -12.40 -12.81 17.51
N ARG A 108 -11.24 -13.30 17.07
CA ARG A 108 -11.15 -14.14 15.86
C ARG A 108 -11.92 -15.44 16.01
N ARG A 109 -12.36 -16.01 14.88
CA ARG A 109 -13.12 -17.28 14.80
C ARG A 109 -14.52 -17.24 15.44
N ARG A 110 -15.08 -16.03 15.60
CA ARG A 110 -16.44 -15.80 16.16
C ARG A 110 -17.40 -15.18 15.14
N GLY A 111 -17.08 -15.23 13.84
CA GLY A 111 -17.94 -14.70 12.78
C GLY A 111 -17.76 -13.20 12.47
N VAL A 112 -16.93 -12.45 13.24
CA VAL A 112 -16.75 -11.00 13.07
C VAL A 112 -16.30 -10.63 11.67
N ALA A 113 -15.28 -11.31 11.11
CA ALA A 113 -14.81 -11.06 9.76
C ALA A 113 -15.90 -11.30 8.71
N ARG A 114 -16.71 -12.34 8.87
CA ARG A 114 -17.83 -12.63 7.95
C ARG A 114 -18.92 -11.56 8.02
N ALA A 115 -19.22 -11.03 9.20
CA ALA A 115 -20.19 -9.96 9.35
C ALA A 115 -19.72 -8.66 8.68
N LEU A 116 -18.44 -8.29 8.84
CA LEU A 116 -17.82 -7.15 8.17
C LEU A 116 -17.81 -7.36 6.65
N GLU A 117 -17.37 -8.50 6.19
CA GLU A 117 -17.29 -8.84 4.78
C GLU A 117 -18.66 -8.78 4.09
N ALA A 118 -19.72 -9.32 4.71
CA ALA A 118 -21.07 -9.21 4.18
C ALA A 118 -21.56 -7.75 4.06
N ARG A 119 -21.09 -6.83 4.95
CA ARG A 119 -21.40 -5.41 4.83
C ARG A 119 -20.57 -4.72 3.75
N LEU A 120 -19.30 -5.10 3.60
CA LEU A 120 -18.42 -4.63 2.51
C LEU A 120 -18.99 -5.02 1.15
N GLU A 121 -19.43 -6.27 0.97
CA GLU A 121 -20.05 -6.73 -0.27
C GLU A 121 -21.31 -5.94 -0.59
N ARG A 122 -22.19 -5.72 0.39
CA ARG A 122 -23.40 -4.89 0.17
C ARG A 122 -23.05 -3.48 -0.27
N LEU A 123 -22.09 -2.82 0.42
CA LEU A 123 -21.60 -1.49 0.03
C LEU A 123 -21.04 -1.48 -1.39
N ALA A 124 -20.22 -2.46 -1.75
CA ALA A 124 -19.69 -2.57 -3.09
C ALA A 124 -20.82 -2.65 -4.14
N ARG A 125 -21.81 -3.51 -3.92
CA ARG A 125 -23.00 -3.65 -4.80
C ARG A 125 -23.86 -2.39 -4.85
N GLU A 126 -24.10 -1.73 -3.70
CA GLU A 126 -24.82 -0.45 -3.60
C GLU A 126 -24.17 0.64 -4.47
N HIS A 127 -22.85 0.58 -4.62
CA HIS A 127 -22.05 1.50 -5.45
C HIS A 127 -21.71 0.95 -6.85
N GLY A 128 -22.35 -0.14 -7.29
CA GLY A 128 -22.16 -0.71 -8.62
C GLY A 128 -20.80 -1.36 -8.85
N ARG A 129 -20.09 -1.75 -7.78
CA ARG A 129 -18.79 -2.43 -7.88
C ARG A 129 -19.01 -3.91 -8.11
N THR A 130 -18.17 -4.49 -8.95
CA THR A 130 -18.26 -5.91 -9.35
C THR A 130 -17.06 -6.74 -8.91
N THR A 131 -16.00 -6.10 -8.43
CA THR A 131 -14.78 -6.77 -7.99
C THR A 131 -14.32 -6.22 -6.66
N LEU A 132 -14.06 -7.09 -5.70
CA LEU A 132 -13.47 -6.79 -4.41
C LEU A 132 -11.99 -7.15 -4.42
N LEU A 133 -11.12 -6.22 -3.99
CA LEU A 133 -9.68 -6.42 -3.80
C LEU A 133 -9.32 -6.24 -2.33
N SER A 134 -8.41 -7.08 -1.85
CA SER A 134 -7.83 -6.95 -0.51
C SER A 134 -6.38 -7.44 -0.49
N TYR A 135 -5.71 -7.20 0.62
CA TYR A 135 -4.29 -7.49 0.77
C TYR A 135 -4.06 -8.30 2.05
N ALA A 136 -3.31 -9.38 1.97
CA ALA A 136 -2.92 -10.16 3.12
C ALA A 136 -1.40 -10.15 3.28
N ASP A 137 -0.91 -9.48 4.31
CA ASP A 137 0.48 -9.56 4.69
C ASP A 137 0.87 -10.99 5.06
N GLU A 138 2.05 -11.39 4.63
CA GLU A 138 2.64 -12.69 4.89
C GLU A 138 3.98 -12.49 5.62
N PRO A 139 4.01 -12.70 6.95
CA PRO A 139 5.24 -12.57 7.73
C PRO A 139 6.38 -13.48 7.21
N PRO A 140 7.64 -13.18 7.53
CA PRO A 140 8.78 -13.99 7.11
C PRO A 140 8.59 -15.47 7.48
N GLY A 141 8.78 -16.36 6.51
CA GLY A 141 8.61 -17.80 6.66
C GLY A 141 7.17 -18.29 6.65
N GLN A 142 6.19 -17.40 6.40
CA GLN A 142 4.77 -17.75 6.24
C GLN A 142 4.23 -17.44 4.84
N GLU A 143 5.12 -17.13 3.89
CA GLU A 143 4.75 -16.81 2.52
C GLU A 143 3.95 -17.96 1.89
N GLY A 144 2.78 -17.63 1.34
CA GLY A 144 1.85 -18.59 0.74
C GLY A 144 0.99 -19.37 1.73
N ARG A 145 1.15 -19.19 3.05
CA ARG A 145 0.44 -19.95 4.10
C ARG A 145 0.06 -19.13 5.34
N SER A 146 0.04 -17.82 5.25
CA SER A 146 -0.33 -16.95 6.37
C SER A 146 -1.78 -17.18 6.80
N GLY A 147 -2.06 -16.92 8.08
CA GLY A 147 -3.42 -17.02 8.62
C GLY A 147 -4.40 -16.04 7.96
N ASN A 148 -3.90 -14.85 7.58
CA ASN A 148 -4.69 -13.81 6.91
C ASN A 148 -5.10 -14.26 5.50
N ARG A 149 -4.18 -14.84 4.73
CA ARG A 149 -4.49 -15.45 3.43
C ARG A 149 -5.52 -16.55 3.56
N ALA A 150 -5.33 -17.48 4.49
CA ALA A 150 -6.28 -18.58 4.72
C ALA A 150 -7.67 -18.07 5.13
N ALA A 151 -7.74 -17.01 5.93
CA ALA A 151 -9.01 -16.39 6.32
C ALA A 151 -9.73 -15.76 5.13
N ALA A 152 -9.01 -15.05 4.25
CA ALA A 152 -9.58 -14.47 3.04
C ALA A 152 -10.06 -15.55 2.05
N GLN A 153 -9.29 -16.62 1.87
CA GLN A 153 -9.71 -17.76 1.03
C GLN A 153 -10.97 -18.44 1.57
N ALA A 154 -11.12 -18.53 2.90
CA ALA A 154 -12.34 -19.05 3.54
C ALA A 154 -13.57 -18.12 3.37
N LEU A 155 -13.37 -16.87 2.95
CA LEU A 155 -14.39 -15.90 2.57
C LEU A 155 -14.63 -15.86 1.05
N GLY A 156 -13.98 -16.74 0.28
CA GLY A 156 -14.17 -16.86 -1.17
C GLY A 156 -13.27 -15.97 -2.02
N TYR A 157 -12.15 -15.48 -1.47
CA TYR A 157 -11.17 -14.70 -2.23
C TYR A 157 -10.09 -15.60 -2.82
N ASP A 158 -9.75 -15.37 -4.08
CA ASP A 158 -8.63 -15.99 -4.77
C ASP A 158 -7.37 -15.11 -4.68
N VAL A 159 -6.20 -15.73 -4.67
CA VAL A 159 -4.93 -15.00 -4.76
C VAL A 159 -4.64 -14.76 -6.22
N VAL A 160 -4.69 -13.50 -6.64
CA VAL A 160 -4.47 -13.09 -8.03
C VAL A 160 -3.07 -12.58 -8.29
N GLN A 161 -2.32 -12.19 -7.24
CA GLN A 161 -0.91 -11.81 -7.36
C GLN A 161 -0.17 -12.10 -6.06
N GLN A 162 1.10 -12.43 -6.17
CA GLN A 162 1.99 -12.64 -5.04
C GLN A 162 3.16 -11.67 -5.11
N GLU A 163 3.33 -10.85 -4.07
CA GLU A 163 4.47 -9.97 -3.94
C GLU A 163 5.46 -10.46 -2.90
N VAL A 164 6.71 -10.09 -3.09
CA VAL A 164 7.79 -10.33 -2.13
C VAL A 164 8.19 -9.01 -1.51
N ARG A 165 8.10 -8.93 -0.19
CA ARG A 165 8.61 -7.81 0.58
C ARG A 165 10.10 -7.97 0.82
N ARG A 166 10.84 -6.89 0.60
CA ARG A 166 12.28 -6.81 0.83
C ARG A 166 12.62 -5.57 1.63
N ASP A 167 13.63 -5.69 2.48
CA ASP A 167 14.19 -4.60 3.26
C ASP A 167 15.62 -4.28 2.80
N ILE A 168 15.93 -3.00 2.69
CA ILE A 168 17.29 -2.48 2.42
C ILE A 168 17.72 -1.69 3.66
N ASP A 169 18.86 -2.07 4.23
CA ASP A 169 19.44 -1.37 5.39
C ASP A 169 20.03 -0.02 4.96
N LEU A 170 19.84 1.01 5.78
CA LEU A 170 20.35 2.37 5.56
C LEU A 170 21.25 2.83 6.72
N PRO A 171 22.25 3.68 6.44
CA PRO A 171 22.73 4.07 5.10
C PRO A 171 23.39 2.93 4.35
N LEU A 172 23.37 3.00 3.02
CA LEU A 172 24.11 2.03 2.21
C LEU A 172 25.61 2.11 2.51
N PRO A 173 26.33 0.98 2.57
CA PRO A 173 27.78 1.00 2.69
C PRO A 173 28.46 1.80 1.57
N ALA A 174 29.41 2.69 1.92
CA ALA A 174 30.10 3.55 0.95
C ALA A 174 30.70 2.76 -0.23
N SER A 175 31.30 1.60 0.05
CA SER A 175 31.86 0.71 -0.98
C SER A 175 30.82 0.18 -1.95
N ARG A 176 29.55 0.00 -1.51
CA ARG A 176 28.44 -0.38 -2.39
C ARG A 176 28.04 0.78 -3.27
N VAL A 177 27.88 1.97 -2.70
CA VAL A 177 27.56 3.21 -3.44
C VAL A 177 28.59 3.44 -4.55
N GLU A 178 29.87 3.49 -4.21
CA GLU A 178 30.97 3.69 -5.16
C GLU A 178 31.00 2.63 -6.29
N ARG A 179 30.76 1.36 -5.95
CA ARG A 179 30.68 0.29 -6.93
C ARG A 179 29.51 0.50 -7.89
N LEU A 180 28.32 0.82 -7.38
CA LEU A 180 27.12 1.05 -8.20
C LEU A 180 27.27 2.26 -9.11
N GLU A 181 27.79 3.37 -8.60
CA GLU A 181 28.08 4.55 -9.41
C GLU A 181 29.05 4.20 -10.53
N ARG A 182 30.19 3.59 -10.22
CA ARG A 182 31.20 3.21 -11.22
C ARG A 182 30.67 2.25 -12.29
N THR A 183 29.75 1.34 -11.93
CA THR A 183 29.24 0.33 -12.87
C THR A 183 28.02 0.79 -13.65
N CYS A 184 27.19 1.69 -13.09
CA CYS A 184 25.93 2.11 -13.70
C CYS A 184 26.05 3.43 -14.48
N ARG A 185 26.85 4.38 -14.01
CA ARG A 185 27.02 5.71 -14.66
C ARG A 185 27.42 5.64 -16.13
N PRO A 186 28.36 4.77 -16.57
CA PRO A 186 28.73 4.70 -17.98
C PRO A 186 27.57 4.33 -18.93
N ALA A 187 26.62 3.51 -18.44
CA ALA A 187 25.43 3.12 -19.21
C ALA A 187 24.36 4.22 -19.28
N ALA A 188 24.46 5.25 -18.44
CA ALA A 188 23.51 6.35 -18.35
C ALA A 188 24.04 7.66 -18.97
N THR A 189 24.97 7.56 -19.92
CA THR A 189 25.42 8.75 -20.70
C THR A 189 24.23 9.37 -21.44
N GLY A 190 24.07 10.69 -21.36
CA GLY A 190 22.93 11.41 -21.92
C GLY A 190 21.71 11.50 -20.98
N TYR A 191 21.89 11.13 -19.71
CA TYR A 191 20.84 11.25 -18.69
C TYR A 191 21.33 12.00 -17.45
N GLY A 192 20.64 13.07 -17.08
CA GLY A 192 20.85 13.81 -15.84
C GLY A 192 19.94 13.32 -14.73
N LEU A 193 20.43 13.29 -13.48
CA LEU A 193 19.59 12.98 -12.32
C LEU A 193 19.08 14.26 -11.65
N ARG A 194 17.81 14.24 -11.27
CA ARG A 194 17.14 15.29 -10.49
C ARG A 194 16.60 14.66 -9.22
N VAL A 195 16.84 15.26 -8.07
CA VAL A 195 16.32 14.81 -6.76
C VAL A 195 15.49 15.93 -6.15
N TRP A 196 14.36 15.58 -5.53
CA TRP A 196 13.49 16.56 -4.87
C TRP A 196 12.85 15.93 -3.62
N GLN A 197 12.28 16.81 -2.80
CA GLN A 197 11.54 16.44 -1.61
C GLN A 197 10.11 16.97 -1.70
N ASP A 198 9.15 16.17 -1.25
CA ASP A 198 7.73 16.45 -1.10
C ASP A 198 7.03 16.89 -2.39
N ARG A 199 7.55 17.87 -3.11
CA ARG A 199 6.94 18.45 -4.30
C ARG A 199 7.81 18.27 -5.54
N CYS A 200 7.29 17.61 -6.55
CA CYS A 200 7.93 17.48 -7.86
C CYS A 200 8.11 18.87 -8.50
N PRO A 201 9.30 19.19 -9.07
CA PRO A 201 9.51 20.43 -9.79
C PRO A 201 8.44 20.67 -10.88
N ASP A 202 8.02 21.93 -11.05
CA ASP A 202 6.94 22.27 -11.99
C ASP A 202 7.29 22.00 -13.46
N ASP A 203 8.59 21.95 -13.79
CA ASP A 203 9.11 21.58 -15.10
C ASP A 203 9.10 20.06 -15.35
N LEU A 204 8.90 19.22 -14.33
CA LEU A 204 8.91 17.76 -14.40
C LEU A 204 7.56 17.10 -14.08
N VAL A 205 6.59 17.84 -13.56
CA VAL A 205 5.36 17.26 -13.02
C VAL A 205 4.49 16.60 -14.09
N ASP A 206 4.48 17.10 -15.31
CA ASP A 206 3.72 16.49 -16.41
C ASP A 206 4.39 15.19 -16.89
N ASP A 207 5.71 15.14 -16.85
CA ASP A 207 6.46 13.90 -17.11
C ASP A 207 6.25 12.87 -15.99
N LEU A 208 6.17 13.32 -14.73
CA LEU A 208 5.83 12.45 -13.61
C LEU A 208 4.43 11.85 -13.77
N ALA A 209 3.44 12.67 -14.14
CA ALA A 209 2.08 12.21 -14.40
C ALA A 209 2.05 11.13 -15.51
N GLU A 210 2.79 11.34 -16.60
CA GLU A 210 2.90 10.35 -17.68
C GLU A 210 3.57 9.04 -17.22
N LEU A 211 4.62 9.12 -16.39
CA LEU A 211 5.28 7.94 -15.84
C LEU A 211 4.37 7.20 -14.85
N MET A 212 3.57 7.89 -14.04
CA MET A 212 2.56 7.30 -13.16
C MET A 212 1.49 6.56 -13.97
N ARG A 213 1.02 7.15 -15.07
CA ARG A 213 0.09 6.49 -16.00
C ARG A 213 0.70 5.21 -16.57
N GLN A 214 1.95 5.25 -17.04
CA GLN A 214 2.67 4.08 -17.55
C GLN A 214 2.84 3.01 -16.45
N MET A 215 3.07 3.40 -15.19
CA MET A 215 3.19 2.49 -14.06
C MET A 215 1.94 1.61 -13.91
N SER A 216 0.76 2.17 -14.17
CA SER A 216 -0.51 1.46 -14.06
C SER A 216 -0.67 0.28 -15.05
N THR A 217 0.14 0.22 -16.09
CA THR A 217 0.09 -0.84 -17.13
C THR A 217 1.40 -1.60 -17.33
N ASP A 218 2.54 -1.01 -16.99
CA ASP A 218 3.88 -1.57 -17.25
C ASP A 218 4.36 -2.56 -16.17
N VAL A 219 3.72 -2.54 -14.99
CA VAL A 219 4.05 -3.46 -13.87
C VAL A 219 3.23 -4.73 -14.03
N PRO A 220 3.82 -5.92 -13.84
CA PRO A 220 3.05 -7.17 -13.85
C PRO A 220 1.90 -7.11 -12.83
N LYS A 221 0.70 -7.45 -13.28
CA LYS A 221 -0.53 -7.47 -12.48
C LYS A 221 -1.22 -8.84 -12.47
N ASP A 222 -0.56 -9.83 -13.06
CA ASP A 222 -1.03 -11.22 -13.17
C ASP A 222 -2.53 -11.29 -13.55
N GLU A 223 -3.39 -11.86 -12.68
CA GLU A 223 -4.83 -12.01 -12.91
C GLU A 223 -5.66 -10.87 -12.26
N MET A 224 -5.03 -9.80 -11.78
CA MET A 224 -5.71 -8.69 -11.13
C MET A 224 -6.53 -7.88 -12.13
N ASP A 225 -7.82 -7.68 -11.84
CA ASP A 225 -8.74 -6.86 -12.68
C ASP A 225 -8.46 -5.36 -12.49
N TRP A 226 -7.33 -4.91 -13.03
CA TRP A 226 -6.87 -3.53 -12.94
C TRP A 226 -6.67 -2.94 -14.33
N ARG A 227 -7.20 -1.75 -14.56
CA ARG A 227 -7.12 -1.04 -15.84
C ARG A 227 -6.17 0.15 -15.75
N GLU A 228 -5.84 0.72 -16.90
CA GLU A 228 -5.01 1.94 -17.00
C GLU A 228 -5.63 3.09 -16.21
N GLU A 229 -4.78 3.81 -15.47
CA GLU A 229 -5.15 4.97 -14.70
C GLU A 229 -4.91 6.26 -15.50
N VAL A 230 -5.74 7.27 -15.24
CA VAL A 230 -5.58 8.60 -15.80
C VAL A 230 -4.83 9.48 -14.81
N TRP A 231 -3.66 9.93 -15.19
CA TRP A 231 -2.81 10.80 -14.40
C TRP A 231 -2.62 12.15 -15.09
N ASP A 232 -2.68 13.22 -14.31
CA ASP A 232 -2.40 14.59 -14.72
C ASP A 232 -1.70 15.36 -13.60
N ARG A 233 -1.26 16.57 -13.90
CA ARG A 233 -0.62 17.48 -12.93
C ARG A 233 -1.45 17.69 -11.67
N ALA A 234 -2.76 17.84 -11.81
CA ALA A 234 -3.64 18.10 -10.67
C ALA A 234 -3.66 16.91 -9.71
N ARG A 235 -3.74 15.69 -10.24
CA ARG A 235 -3.68 14.45 -9.43
C ARG A 235 -2.35 14.27 -8.72
N VAL A 236 -1.24 14.55 -9.42
CA VAL A 236 0.09 14.52 -8.76
C VAL A 236 0.12 15.50 -7.58
N ARG A 237 -0.34 16.75 -7.79
CA ARG A 237 -0.36 17.77 -6.72
C ARG A 237 -1.27 17.41 -5.56
N ARG A 238 -2.41 16.78 -5.83
CA ARG A 238 -3.31 16.26 -4.80
C ARG A 238 -2.63 15.16 -3.97
N ASN A 239 -1.96 14.21 -4.60
CA ASN A 239 -1.27 13.13 -3.89
C ASN A 239 -0.11 13.66 -3.05
N GLU A 240 0.61 14.67 -3.52
CA GLU A 240 1.64 15.36 -2.74
C GLU A 240 1.03 16.04 -1.49
N ALA A 241 -0.11 16.72 -1.64
CA ALA A 241 -0.81 17.36 -0.52
C ALA A 241 -1.29 16.32 0.50
N LEU A 242 -1.95 15.25 0.06
CA LEU A 242 -2.39 14.16 0.94
C LEU A 242 -1.22 13.52 1.70
N SER A 243 -0.08 13.36 1.04
CA SER A 243 1.13 12.81 1.66
C SER A 243 1.63 13.68 2.81
N LEU A 244 1.56 15.02 2.66
CA LEU A 244 1.89 15.97 3.73
C LEU A 244 0.88 15.90 4.88
N ASP A 245 -0.41 15.78 4.58
CA ASP A 245 -1.48 15.63 5.57
C ASP A 245 -1.35 14.32 6.36
N MET A 246 -0.78 13.28 5.74
CA MET A 246 -0.44 12.01 6.37
C MET A 246 0.82 12.09 7.26
N ASP A 247 1.39 13.27 7.48
CA ASP A 247 2.65 13.50 8.20
C ASP A 247 3.83 12.71 7.61
N ARG A 248 3.91 12.63 6.27
CA ARG A 248 5.02 11.99 5.56
C ARG A 248 5.93 13.02 4.91
N THR A 249 7.19 12.67 4.80
CA THR A 249 8.16 13.29 3.90
C THR A 249 8.41 12.35 2.74
N PHE A 250 8.34 12.87 1.53
CA PHE A 250 8.72 12.13 0.34
C PHE A 250 10.09 12.57 -0.16
N VAL A 251 10.93 11.58 -0.49
CA VAL A 251 12.17 11.79 -1.23
C VAL A 251 12.02 11.08 -2.56
N ALA A 252 12.23 11.80 -3.63
CA ALA A 252 12.10 11.26 -4.97
C ALA A 252 13.30 11.64 -5.85
N ALA A 253 13.57 10.82 -6.86
CA ALA A 253 14.59 11.08 -7.86
C ALA A 253 14.08 10.69 -9.25
N GLY A 254 14.42 11.49 -10.24
CA GLY A 254 14.10 11.24 -11.65
C GLY A 254 15.36 11.28 -12.52
N ALA A 255 15.31 10.56 -13.64
CA ALA A 255 16.32 10.65 -14.69
C ALA A 255 15.74 11.42 -15.88
N VAL A 256 16.40 12.49 -16.27
CA VAL A 256 16.03 13.37 -17.40
C VAL A 256 16.92 13.03 -18.58
N HIS A 257 16.32 12.70 -19.72
CA HIS A 257 17.01 12.48 -20.98
C HIS A 257 17.45 13.82 -21.58
N GLU A 258 18.75 14.07 -21.65
CA GLU A 258 19.32 15.39 -21.99
C GLU A 258 18.89 15.89 -23.38
N ALA A 259 18.79 14.99 -24.36
CA ALA A 259 18.42 15.38 -25.71
C ALA A 259 16.96 15.81 -25.86
N SER A 260 16.03 15.30 -25.05
CA SER A 260 14.60 15.66 -25.10
C SER A 260 14.16 16.58 -23.98
N GLY A 261 14.95 16.72 -22.91
CA GLY A 261 14.58 17.43 -21.71
C GLY A 261 13.49 16.73 -20.87
N ARG A 262 13.04 15.53 -21.27
CA ARG A 262 11.95 14.81 -20.61
C ARG A 262 12.46 13.91 -19.50
N MET A 263 11.73 13.85 -18.38
CA MET A 263 11.97 12.84 -17.35
C MET A 263 11.39 11.50 -17.80
N ILE A 264 12.23 10.46 -17.82
CA ILE A 264 11.89 9.14 -18.38
C ILE A 264 12.05 8.00 -17.38
N ALA A 265 12.46 8.30 -16.18
CA ALA A 265 12.49 7.38 -15.06
C ALA A 265 12.32 8.14 -13.75
N PHE A 266 11.70 7.51 -12.77
CA PHE A 266 11.57 8.08 -11.45
C PHE A 266 11.52 7.00 -10.37
N THR A 267 11.73 7.40 -9.13
CA THR A 267 11.49 6.63 -7.92
C THR A 267 11.01 7.57 -6.81
N ALA A 268 10.14 7.07 -5.92
CA ALA A 268 9.64 7.81 -4.77
C ALA A 268 9.67 6.96 -3.50
N MET A 269 10.04 7.57 -2.38
CA MET A 269 10.16 6.95 -1.06
C MET A 269 9.49 7.82 -0.02
N GLY A 270 8.63 7.24 0.83
CA GLY A 270 7.92 7.93 1.88
C GLY A 270 8.48 7.59 3.26
N VAL A 271 8.62 8.59 4.13
CA VAL A 271 9.05 8.44 5.52
C VAL A 271 8.01 9.07 6.43
N PRO A 272 7.37 8.30 7.33
CA PRO A 272 6.55 8.90 8.38
C PRO A 272 7.40 9.76 9.30
N ARG A 273 7.02 11.04 9.52
CA ARG A 273 7.83 11.96 10.34
C ARG A 273 7.83 11.59 11.83
N SER A 274 6.71 11.05 12.29
CA SER A 274 6.54 10.60 13.68
C SER A 274 7.23 9.27 13.99
N ALA A 275 7.51 8.42 12.96
CA ALA A 275 8.21 7.14 13.09
C ALA A 275 9.25 6.94 11.97
N PRO A 276 10.30 7.78 11.91
CA PRO A 276 11.21 7.85 10.76
C PRO A 276 12.23 6.71 10.68
N GLU A 277 12.21 5.75 11.59
CA GLU A 277 13.16 4.64 11.61
C GLU A 277 12.98 3.71 10.40
N ARG A 278 11.78 3.69 9.80
CA ARG A 278 11.46 2.91 8.60
C ARG A 278 10.89 3.82 7.52
N ALA A 279 11.41 3.67 6.31
CA ALA A 279 10.87 4.25 5.09
C ALA A 279 10.17 3.19 4.24
N TYR A 280 9.36 3.65 3.30
CA TYR A 280 8.63 2.81 2.37
C TYR A 280 8.90 3.26 0.93
N GLN A 281 9.30 2.31 0.10
CA GLN A 281 9.43 2.52 -1.34
C GLN A 281 8.03 2.46 -1.96
N TRP A 282 7.66 3.52 -2.64
CA TRP A 282 6.38 3.59 -3.35
C TRP A 282 6.53 3.13 -4.79
N GLU A 283 7.04 3.98 -5.66
CA GLU A 283 7.13 3.67 -7.07
C GLU A 283 8.58 3.61 -7.55
N THR A 284 8.80 2.86 -8.61
CA THR A 284 10.01 2.95 -9.43
C THR A 284 9.67 2.52 -10.84
N LEU A 285 9.79 3.41 -11.80
CA LEU A 285 9.57 3.11 -13.20
C LEU A 285 10.71 3.67 -14.06
N VAL A 286 11.04 2.94 -15.11
CA VAL A 286 11.83 3.41 -16.26
C VAL A 286 10.99 3.17 -17.50
N SER A 287 10.69 4.24 -18.25
CA SER A 287 9.95 4.15 -19.52
C SER A 287 10.58 3.10 -20.43
N SER A 288 9.76 2.29 -21.07
CA SER A 288 10.19 1.12 -21.84
C SER A 288 11.25 1.40 -22.89
N ALA A 289 11.14 2.54 -23.58
CA ALA A 289 12.11 2.99 -24.61
C ALA A 289 13.50 3.32 -24.04
N HIS A 290 13.61 3.54 -22.72
CA HIS A 290 14.85 3.94 -22.04
C HIS A 290 15.38 2.87 -21.08
N ARG A 291 14.86 1.63 -21.15
CA ARG A 291 15.38 0.49 -20.39
C ARG A 291 16.77 0.07 -20.87
N GLY A 292 17.50 -0.66 -20.04
CA GLY A 292 18.88 -1.09 -20.36
C GLY A 292 19.98 -0.11 -19.95
N HIS A 293 19.65 1.16 -19.65
CA HIS A 293 20.60 2.21 -19.26
C HIS A 293 20.87 2.29 -17.74
N ARG A 294 20.54 1.26 -16.95
CA ARG A 294 20.73 1.19 -15.49
C ARG A 294 20.05 2.33 -14.70
N LEU A 295 19.10 3.03 -15.30
CA LEU A 295 18.45 4.19 -14.71
C LEU A 295 17.67 3.84 -13.44
N GLY A 296 16.97 2.69 -13.39
CA GLY A 296 16.27 2.25 -12.19
C GLY A 296 17.19 2.12 -10.96
N THR A 297 18.41 1.59 -11.15
CA THR A 297 19.42 1.54 -10.08
C THR A 297 19.89 2.94 -9.67
N LEU A 298 20.15 3.81 -10.64
CA LEU A 298 20.70 5.15 -10.38
C LEU A 298 19.69 6.07 -9.69
N VAL A 299 18.41 6.08 -10.10
CA VAL A 299 17.38 6.89 -9.43
C VAL A 299 17.15 6.41 -8.00
N LYS A 300 17.08 5.07 -7.77
CA LYS A 300 16.97 4.52 -6.41
C LYS A 300 18.19 4.87 -5.56
N LEU A 301 19.40 4.74 -6.11
CA LEU A 301 20.63 5.09 -5.40
C LEU A 301 20.63 6.56 -4.98
N ALA A 302 20.29 7.47 -5.90
CA ALA A 302 20.23 8.91 -5.62
C ALA A 302 19.19 9.24 -4.54
N ALA A 303 17.99 8.65 -4.62
CA ALA A 303 16.95 8.84 -3.62
C ALA A 303 17.35 8.28 -2.26
N LEU A 304 18.01 7.11 -2.19
CA LEU A 304 18.49 6.51 -0.93
C LEU A 304 19.59 7.34 -0.28
N GLN A 305 20.50 7.93 -1.07
CA GLN A 305 21.54 8.83 -0.56
C GLN A 305 20.92 10.11 0.01
N GLU A 306 19.95 10.71 -0.68
CA GLU A 306 19.23 11.90 -0.22
C GLU A 306 18.42 11.59 1.03
N LEU A 307 17.73 10.44 1.06
CA LEU A 307 16.99 9.98 2.23
C LEU A 307 17.90 9.82 3.46
N ALA A 308 19.04 9.17 3.30
CA ALA A 308 20.00 8.98 4.40
C ALA A 308 20.56 10.32 4.93
N ALA A 309 20.74 11.30 4.05
CA ALA A 309 21.21 12.63 4.43
C ALA A 309 20.14 13.44 5.19
N ARG A 310 18.89 13.37 4.73
CA ARG A 310 17.78 14.17 5.31
C ARG A 310 17.11 13.53 6.51
N SER A 311 17.03 12.20 6.53
CA SER A 311 16.43 11.42 7.61
C SER A 311 17.44 10.43 8.19
N PRO A 312 18.45 10.90 8.95
CA PRO A 312 19.52 10.04 9.50
C PRO A 312 19.02 9.03 10.54
N ARG A 313 17.76 9.16 11.00
CA ARG A 313 17.11 8.17 11.86
C ARG A 313 16.58 6.97 11.08
N THR A 314 16.36 7.08 9.78
CA THR A 314 15.88 5.97 8.93
C THR A 314 16.97 4.89 8.85
N ARG A 315 16.62 3.67 9.25
CA ARG A 315 17.52 2.52 9.32
C ARG A 315 17.20 1.48 8.26
N VAL A 316 15.98 1.47 7.76
CA VAL A 316 15.53 0.48 6.79
C VAL A 316 14.50 1.09 5.84
N ILE A 317 14.52 0.67 4.59
CA ILE A 317 13.45 0.91 3.64
C ILE A 317 12.85 -0.41 3.16
N SER A 318 11.52 -0.52 3.24
CA SER A 318 10.78 -1.67 2.74
C SER A 318 10.28 -1.42 1.32
N THR A 319 10.34 -2.46 0.48
CA THR A 319 9.88 -2.44 -0.91
C THR A 319 9.14 -3.74 -1.23
N TRP A 320 8.10 -3.65 -2.05
CA TRP A 320 7.31 -4.79 -2.52
C TRP A 320 7.43 -4.91 -4.03
N ASN A 321 7.50 -6.11 -4.52
CA ASN A 321 7.53 -6.37 -5.95
C ASN A 321 6.83 -7.70 -6.25
N ALA A 322 6.07 -7.74 -7.32
CA ALA A 322 5.56 -8.98 -7.86
C ALA A 322 6.71 -9.99 -8.00
N ARG A 323 6.43 -11.24 -7.67
CA ARG A 323 7.44 -12.33 -7.70
C ARG A 323 8.06 -12.48 -9.08
N GLU A 324 7.32 -12.18 -10.12
CA GLU A 324 7.70 -12.28 -11.54
C GLU A 324 8.48 -11.06 -12.05
N ASN A 325 8.54 -9.97 -11.27
CA ASN A 325 9.24 -8.73 -11.66
C ASN A 325 10.77 -8.87 -11.52
N ALA A 326 11.35 -9.78 -12.28
CA ALA A 326 12.80 -10.06 -12.26
C ALA A 326 13.68 -8.81 -12.46
N PRO A 327 13.34 -7.84 -13.35
CA PRO A 327 14.14 -6.63 -13.50
C PRO A 327 14.22 -5.78 -12.22
N MET A 328 13.10 -5.60 -11.51
CA MET A 328 13.08 -4.82 -10.27
C MET A 328 13.73 -5.57 -9.11
N ILE A 329 13.56 -6.88 -9.06
CA ILE A 329 14.26 -7.75 -8.10
C ILE A 329 15.77 -7.58 -8.25
N ALA A 330 16.29 -7.64 -9.48
CA ALA A 330 17.72 -7.46 -9.76
C ALA A 330 18.23 -6.07 -9.31
N VAL A 331 17.44 -5.01 -9.49
CA VAL A 331 17.78 -3.66 -8.99
C VAL A 331 17.85 -3.66 -7.46
N ASN A 332 16.87 -4.25 -6.79
CA ASN A 332 16.83 -4.32 -5.32
C ASN A 332 17.98 -5.17 -4.75
N ASP A 333 18.33 -6.29 -5.39
CA ASP A 333 19.45 -7.13 -4.99
C ASP A 333 20.80 -6.40 -5.08
N LEU A 334 21.01 -5.59 -6.14
CA LEU A 334 22.19 -4.72 -6.27
C LEU A 334 22.30 -3.72 -5.09
N LEU A 335 21.17 -3.21 -4.61
CA LEU A 335 21.11 -2.32 -3.45
C LEU A 335 21.27 -3.07 -2.11
N GLY A 336 21.23 -4.41 -2.13
CA GLY A 336 21.41 -5.27 -0.97
C GLY A 336 20.11 -5.57 -0.21
N ALA A 337 19.02 -5.58 -0.94
CA ALA A 337 17.72 -5.95 -0.39
C ALA A 337 17.72 -7.41 0.11
N ARG A 338 17.05 -7.63 1.23
CA ARG A 338 16.84 -8.95 1.84
C ARG A 338 15.35 -9.23 1.92
N VAL A 339 14.93 -10.45 1.58
CA VAL A 339 13.53 -10.87 1.72
C VAL A 339 13.12 -10.76 3.19
N ASN A 340 11.97 -10.14 3.43
CA ASN A 340 11.38 -9.95 4.75
C ASN A 340 9.85 -10.13 4.72
N GLY A 341 9.37 -11.20 4.09
CA GLY A 341 7.97 -11.57 3.99
C GLY A 341 7.38 -11.40 2.59
N GLY A 342 6.08 -11.40 2.52
CA GLY A 342 5.31 -11.28 1.28
C GLY A 342 4.02 -10.52 1.47
N LEU A 343 3.30 -10.35 0.37
CA LEU A 343 1.96 -9.80 0.32
C LEU A 343 1.17 -10.60 -0.72
N ALA A 344 0.03 -11.16 -0.32
CA ALA A 344 -0.91 -11.75 -1.26
C ALA A 344 -1.97 -10.71 -1.63
N ILE A 345 -2.16 -10.47 -2.93
CA ILE A 345 -3.28 -9.68 -3.44
C ILE A 345 -4.43 -10.64 -3.72
N LEU A 346 -5.56 -10.34 -3.12
CA LEU A 346 -6.74 -11.18 -3.03
C LEU A 346 -7.89 -10.54 -3.79
N GLN A 347 -8.57 -11.30 -4.63
CA GLN A 347 -9.67 -10.80 -5.45
C GLN A 347 -10.89 -11.71 -5.34
N ARG A 348 -12.07 -11.12 -5.35
CA ARG A 348 -13.32 -11.82 -5.56
C ARG A 348 -14.21 -11.03 -6.50
N VAL A 349 -14.62 -11.67 -7.59
CA VAL A 349 -15.62 -11.13 -8.50
C VAL A 349 -17.01 -11.39 -7.92
N LEU A 350 -17.83 -10.36 -7.85
CA LEU A 350 -19.20 -10.46 -7.36
C LEU A 350 -20.12 -10.91 -8.50
N ASP A 351 -20.90 -11.95 -8.27
CA ASP A 351 -21.91 -12.37 -9.23
C ASP A 351 -22.86 -11.23 -9.56
N GLY A 352 -23.22 -11.10 -10.84
CA GLY A 352 -24.15 -10.09 -11.30
C GLY A 352 -25.53 -10.23 -10.62
N PRO A 353 -26.35 -9.17 -10.59
CA PRO A 353 -27.73 -9.30 -10.09
C PRO A 353 -28.50 -10.29 -10.95
N GLY A 354 -28.68 -11.54 -10.46
CA GLY A 354 -29.56 -12.54 -11.11
C GLY A 354 -28.96 -13.91 -11.38
N SER A 355 -28.01 -14.41 -10.61
CA SER A 355 -27.53 -15.80 -10.66
C SER A 355 -27.97 -16.60 -9.42
N ASP A 356 -29.25 -16.50 -9.05
CA ASP A 356 -29.93 -17.44 -8.15
C ASP A 356 -30.85 -18.40 -8.94
#